data_114b916518130de357c4de4e42bc6093
#
_entry.id   114b916518130de357c4de4e42bc6093
#
_cell.length_a   1.000
_cell.length_b   1.000
_cell.length_c   1.000
_cell.angle_alpha   90.00
_cell.angle_beta   90.00
_cell.angle_gamma   90.00
#
_symmetry.space_group_name_H-M   'P 1'
#
loop_
_entity.id
_entity.type
_entity.pdbx_description
1 polymer ?
#
loop_
_entity_poly.entity_id
_entity_poly.type
_entity_poly.pdbx_seq_one_letter_code
_entity_poly.pdbx_strand_id
1 'polypeptide(L)'
;MIPAEAKPAMQGALAGMLATCSADGTPNMIHVSQVFYVDPTHVALSFQFFNKTARNVAENPFVEIRCFDPKTGDRWILEARFVRRETEGPTFEQMDMQLEAVASVTGMTGVFKLRGADIYEVRSILRVPLASPAELRPATS
;
A
#
# COMPACT_ATOMS: atom_id res chain seq x y z
N MET A 1 -1.91 -15.93 4.05
CA MET A 1 -0.55 -15.58 4.54
C MET A 1 0.27 -14.95 3.43
N ILE A 2 1.00 -13.90 3.75
CA ILE A 2 1.81 -13.19 2.78
C ILE A 2 3.04 -14.03 2.44
N PRO A 3 3.23 -14.42 1.16
CA PRO A 3 4.39 -15.23 0.79
C PRO A 3 5.69 -14.40 0.84
N ALA A 4 6.80 -15.07 1.06
CA ALA A 4 8.11 -14.42 1.15
C ALA A 4 8.45 -13.64 -0.13
N GLU A 5 8.03 -14.12 -1.30
CA GLU A 5 8.28 -13.48 -2.59
C GLU A 5 7.61 -12.11 -2.71
N ALA A 6 6.56 -11.83 -1.93
CA ALA A 6 5.87 -10.56 -1.95
C ALA A 6 6.54 -9.49 -1.10
N LYS A 7 7.39 -9.86 -0.15
CA LYS A 7 8.03 -8.92 0.76
C LYS A 7 8.82 -7.80 0.07
N PRO A 8 9.56 -8.04 -1.02
CA PRO A 8 10.25 -6.93 -1.70
C PRO A 8 9.34 -5.81 -2.20
N ALA A 9 8.07 -6.09 -2.43
CA ALA A 9 7.08 -5.08 -2.82
C ALA A 9 6.53 -4.31 -1.62
N MET A 10 6.88 -4.70 -0.39
CA MET A 10 6.30 -4.18 0.86
C MET A 10 7.36 -3.66 1.82
N GLN A 11 8.37 -2.98 1.31
CA GLN A 11 9.49 -2.48 2.11
C GLN A 11 9.27 -1.07 2.67
N GLY A 12 8.13 -0.46 2.36
CA GLY A 12 7.84 0.90 2.81
C GLY A 12 8.58 1.99 2.04
N ALA A 13 9.32 1.63 1.00
CA ALA A 13 10.11 2.57 0.21
C ALA A 13 9.43 2.96 -1.11
N LEU A 14 8.40 2.25 -1.52
CA LEU A 14 7.71 2.46 -2.79
C LEU A 14 6.24 2.80 -2.54
N ALA A 15 5.72 3.66 -3.40
CA ALA A 15 4.30 3.98 -3.43
C ALA A 15 3.48 2.77 -3.88
N GLY A 16 2.28 2.67 -3.37
CA GLY A 16 1.30 1.68 -3.79
C GLY A 16 -0.02 2.36 -4.12
N MET A 17 -1.05 1.56 -4.33
CA MET A 17 -2.41 2.04 -4.59
C MET A 17 -3.37 1.41 -3.60
N LEU A 18 -4.34 2.20 -3.17
CA LEU A 18 -5.40 1.78 -2.26
C LEU A 18 -6.74 2.09 -2.89
N ALA A 19 -7.55 1.06 -3.09
CA ALA A 19 -8.92 1.18 -3.54
C ALA A 19 -9.86 0.93 -2.37
N THR A 20 -10.74 1.88 -2.11
CA THR A 20 -11.77 1.80 -1.07
C THR A 20 -13.14 2.01 -1.68
N CYS A 21 -14.18 1.71 -0.91
CA CYS A 21 -15.56 1.89 -1.34
C CYS A 21 -16.35 2.49 -0.19
N SER A 22 -17.18 3.49 -0.50
CA SER A 22 -18.08 4.06 0.51
C SER A 22 -19.25 3.12 0.79
N ALA A 23 -20.05 3.45 1.80
CA ALA A 23 -21.21 2.65 2.19
C ALA A 23 -22.24 2.49 1.05
N ASP A 24 -22.34 3.47 0.15
CA ASP A 24 -23.26 3.43 -0.97
C ASP A 24 -22.67 2.76 -2.23
N GLY A 25 -21.46 2.21 -2.13
CA GLY A 25 -20.80 1.52 -3.24
C GLY A 25 -19.96 2.40 -4.15
N THR A 26 -19.77 3.68 -3.83
CA THR A 26 -18.95 4.58 -4.65
C THR A 26 -17.46 4.25 -4.46
N PRO A 27 -16.73 3.89 -5.53
CA PRO A 27 -15.32 3.56 -5.41
C PRO A 27 -14.45 4.81 -5.29
N ASN A 28 -13.29 4.64 -4.65
CA ASN A 28 -12.25 5.65 -4.54
C ASN A 28 -10.89 4.96 -4.62
N MET A 29 -9.99 5.50 -5.44
CA MET A 29 -8.65 4.95 -5.60
C MET A 29 -7.63 6.06 -5.40
N ILE A 30 -6.64 5.81 -4.55
CA ILE A 30 -5.58 6.77 -4.25
C ILE A 30 -4.22 6.09 -4.31
N HIS A 31 -3.19 6.90 -4.48
CA HIS A 31 -1.82 6.47 -4.24
C HIS A 31 -1.48 6.65 -2.77
N VAL A 32 -0.75 5.68 -2.22
CA VAL A 32 -0.17 5.78 -0.87
C VAL A 32 1.34 5.79 -0.98
N SER A 33 2.00 6.52 -0.09
CA SER A 33 3.46 6.68 -0.15
C SER A 33 4.21 5.40 0.19
N GLN A 34 3.61 4.55 1.01
CA GLN A 34 4.28 3.35 1.52
C GLN A 34 3.29 2.20 1.65
N VAL A 35 3.77 1.00 1.29
CA VAL A 35 3.18 -0.27 1.68
C VAL A 35 4.25 -1.03 2.46
N PHE A 36 3.99 -1.33 3.72
CA PHE A 36 4.98 -1.84 4.67
C PHE A 36 4.53 -3.18 5.24
N TYR A 37 5.40 -4.20 5.12
CA TYR A 37 5.16 -5.52 5.71
C TYR A 37 5.25 -5.44 7.23
N VAL A 38 4.20 -5.86 7.93
CA VAL A 38 4.16 -5.89 9.40
C VAL A 38 4.44 -7.30 9.91
N ASP A 39 3.67 -8.27 9.45
CA ASP A 39 3.78 -9.67 9.83
C ASP A 39 3.15 -10.55 8.72
N PRO A 40 3.15 -11.90 8.84
CA PRO A 40 2.64 -12.77 7.79
C PRO A 40 1.19 -12.54 7.34
N THR A 41 0.41 -11.80 8.12
CA THR A 41 -1.00 -11.55 7.81
C THR A 41 -1.36 -10.07 7.74
N HIS A 42 -0.42 -9.15 7.99
CA HIS A 42 -0.72 -7.73 8.08
C HIS A 42 0.27 -6.88 7.29
N VAL A 43 -0.27 -5.83 6.69
CA VAL A 43 0.52 -4.75 6.09
C VAL A 43 0.07 -3.41 6.68
N ALA A 44 0.95 -2.41 6.61
CA ALA A 44 0.62 -1.06 7.03
C ALA A 44 0.73 -0.11 5.84
N LEU A 45 -0.20 0.81 5.73
CA LEU A 45 -0.17 1.87 4.74
C LEU A 45 0.04 3.21 5.40
N SER A 46 0.78 4.10 4.75
CA SER A 46 0.98 5.45 5.24
C SER A 46 -0.31 6.25 5.18
N PHE A 47 -0.68 6.89 6.30
CA PHE A 47 -1.78 7.84 6.37
C PHE A 47 -1.21 9.24 6.50
N GLN A 48 -1.55 10.12 5.56
CA GLN A 48 -1.09 11.50 5.54
C GLN A 48 -2.24 12.51 5.48
N PHE A 49 -3.09 12.44 4.43
CA PHE A 49 -4.11 13.45 4.17
C PHE A 49 -5.47 12.89 3.72
N PHE A 50 -5.74 11.62 3.90
CA PHE A 50 -6.83 10.94 3.20
C PHE A 50 -8.16 10.98 3.94
N ASN A 51 -8.78 12.15 4.04
CA ASN A 51 -10.05 12.29 4.76
C ASN A 51 -11.17 11.42 4.16
N LYS A 52 -11.29 11.37 2.82
CA LYS A 52 -12.30 10.54 2.17
C LYS A 52 -12.02 9.06 2.38
N THR A 53 -10.75 8.66 2.27
CA THR A 53 -10.33 7.27 2.50
C THR A 53 -10.57 6.87 3.95
N ALA A 54 -10.25 7.72 4.91
CA ALA A 54 -10.50 7.45 6.32
C ALA A 54 -11.99 7.22 6.60
N ARG A 55 -12.87 8.02 5.99
CA ARG A 55 -14.31 7.83 6.10
C ARG A 55 -14.76 6.52 5.46
N ASN A 56 -14.24 6.22 4.26
CA ASN A 56 -14.60 5.00 3.55
C ASN A 56 -14.25 3.75 4.35
N VAL A 57 -13.05 3.67 4.91
CA VAL A 57 -12.63 2.48 5.67
C VAL A 57 -13.35 2.37 7.01
N ALA A 58 -13.84 3.47 7.58
CA ALA A 58 -14.67 3.43 8.77
C ALA A 58 -16.06 2.85 8.47
N GLU A 59 -16.60 3.13 7.29
CA GLU A 59 -17.91 2.62 6.85
C GLU A 59 -17.81 1.24 6.21
N ASN A 60 -16.76 1.00 5.43
CA ASN A 60 -16.49 -0.26 4.75
C ASN A 60 -15.02 -0.59 4.88
N PRO A 61 -14.63 -1.50 5.79
CA PRO A 61 -13.23 -1.79 6.08
C PRO A 61 -12.53 -2.63 5.02
N PHE A 62 -13.26 -3.18 4.05
CA PHE A 62 -12.67 -4.02 3.00
C PHE A 62 -12.09 -3.16 1.89
N VAL A 63 -10.83 -3.45 1.53
CA VAL A 63 -10.06 -2.67 0.57
C VAL A 63 -9.27 -3.57 -0.36
N GLU A 64 -8.81 -2.99 -1.47
CA GLU A 64 -7.83 -3.62 -2.35
C GLU A 64 -6.55 -2.78 -2.32
N ILE A 65 -5.42 -3.45 -2.08
CA ILE A 65 -4.11 -2.81 -2.04
C ILE A 65 -3.28 -3.36 -3.19
N ARG A 66 -2.62 -2.48 -3.93
CA ARG A 66 -1.73 -2.88 -5.03
C ARG A 66 -0.33 -2.35 -4.76
N CYS A 67 0.64 -3.23 -4.87
CA CYS A 67 2.06 -2.89 -4.77
C CYS A 67 2.84 -3.67 -5.81
N PHE A 68 4.10 -3.29 -6.06
CA PHE A 68 4.91 -3.99 -7.04
C PHE A 68 6.34 -4.19 -6.54
N ASP A 69 6.97 -5.22 -7.09
CA ASP A 69 8.36 -5.53 -6.82
C ASP A 69 9.24 -4.74 -7.80
N PRO A 70 10.13 -3.87 -7.31
CA PRO A 70 10.96 -3.04 -8.19
C PRO A 70 12.02 -3.85 -8.95
N LYS A 71 12.36 -5.04 -8.50
CA LYS A 71 13.36 -5.90 -9.15
C LYS A 71 12.77 -6.73 -10.26
N THR A 72 11.60 -7.31 -10.04
CA THR A 72 10.96 -8.23 -10.98
C THR A 72 9.88 -7.58 -11.82
N GLY A 73 9.32 -6.45 -11.36
CA GLY A 73 8.16 -5.82 -11.97
C GLY A 73 6.85 -6.54 -11.68
N ASP A 74 6.86 -7.60 -10.89
CA ASP A 74 5.65 -8.30 -10.48
C ASP A 74 4.76 -7.36 -9.68
N ARG A 75 3.47 -7.43 -9.94
CA ARG A 75 2.47 -6.72 -9.13
C ARG A 75 1.81 -7.68 -8.17
N TRP A 76 1.49 -7.17 -7.00
CA TRP A 76 0.79 -7.93 -5.97
C TRP A 76 -0.50 -7.21 -5.65
N ILE A 77 -1.62 -7.93 -5.70
CA ILE A 77 -2.95 -7.41 -5.41
C ILE A 77 -3.44 -8.09 -4.16
N LEU A 78 -3.69 -7.30 -3.12
CA LEU A 78 -4.11 -7.77 -1.81
C LEU A 78 -5.55 -7.36 -1.58
N GLU A 79 -6.39 -8.33 -1.22
CA GLU A 79 -7.68 -8.04 -0.60
C GLU A 79 -7.45 -8.01 0.90
N ALA A 80 -7.84 -6.93 1.54
CA ALA A 80 -7.53 -6.71 2.94
C ALA A 80 -8.68 -6.04 3.69
N ARG A 81 -8.56 -6.02 5.00
CA ARG A 81 -9.54 -5.41 5.89
C ARG A 81 -8.82 -4.47 6.85
N PHE A 82 -9.31 -3.24 6.96
CA PHE A 82 -8.78 -2.27 7.91
C PHE A 82 -8.98 -2.77 9.35
N VAL A 83 -7.92 -2.68 10.15
CA VAL A 83 -7.94 -3.14 11.55
C VAL A 83 -7.86 -1.95 12.50
N ARG A 84 -6.83 -1.12 12.36
CA ARG A 84 -6.60 0.00 13.25
C ARG A 84 -5.59 0.99 12.67
N ARG A 85 -5.55 2.19 13.23
CA ARG A 85 -4.49 3.17 12.95
C ARG A 85 -3.56 3.25 14.14
N GLU A 86 -2.27 3.13 13.88
CA GLU A 86 -1.23 3.33 14.88
C GLU A 86 -0.57 4.70 14.65
N THR A 87 -0.44 5.49 15.71
CA THR A 87 0.19 6.81 15.66
C THR A 87 1.50 6.86 16.42
N GLU A 88 1.91 5.73 16.98
CA GLU A 88 3.17 5.55 17.72
C GLU A 88 3.56 4.07 17.66
N GLY A 89 4.72 3.74 18.16
CA GLY A 89 5.22 2.38 18.25
C GLY A 89 6.15 2.00 17.10
N PRO A 90 6.69 0.75 17.12
CA PRO A 90 7.75 0.34 16.20
C PRO A 90 7.39 0.42 14.72
N THR A 91 6.20 0.01 14.33
CA THR A 91 5.77 0.06 12.92
C THR A 91 5.68 1.50 12.44
N PHE A 92 5.03 2.37 13.21
CA PHE A 92 4.94 3.79 12.89
C PHE A 92 6.33 4.42 12.77
N GLU A 93 7.21 4.15 13.73
CA GLU A 93 8.55 4.72 13.76
C GLU A 93 9.39 4.28 12.56
N GLN A 94 9.33 3.01 12.17
CA GLN A 94 10.03 2.51 10.99
C GLN A 94 9.53 3.14 9.71
N MET A 95 8.23 3.27 9.55
CA MET A 95 7.63 3.90 8.38
C MET A 95 8.01 5.38 8.30
N ASP A 96 7.98 6.07 9.43
CA ASP A 96 8.35 7.48 9.51
C ASP A 96 9.82 7.69 9.12
N MET A 97 10.72 6.85 9.62
CA MET A 97 12.14 6.89 9.25
C MET A 97 12.35 6.66 7.74
N GLN A 98 11.65 5.70 7.14
CA GLN A 98 11.77 5.42 5.72
C GLN A 98 11.22 6.57 4.88
N LEU A 99 10.12 7.17 5.30
CA LEU A 99 9.54 8.33 4.61
C LEU A 99 10.51 9.52 4.63
N GLU A 100 11.15 9.79 5.76
CA GLU A 100 12.17 10.83 5.88
C GLU A 100 13.40 10.54 5.01
N ALA A 101 13.82 9.28 4.94
CA ALA A 101 14.96 8.90 4.10
C ALA A 101 14.66 9.16 2.62
N VAL A 102 13.48 8.83 2.14
CA VAL A 102 13.06 9.11 0.76
C VAL A 102 12.97 10.62 0.52
N ALA A 103 12.38 11.35 1.46
CA ALA A 103 12.26 12.81 1.36
C ALA A 103 13.63 13.49 1.33
N SER A 104 14.58 13.00 2.12
CA SER A 104 15.96 13.52 2.14
C SER A 104 16.66 13.36 0.79
N VAL A 105 16.51 12.20 0.15
CA VAL A 105 17.11 11.91 -1.17
C VAL A 105 16.51 12.80 -2.26
N THR A 106 15.20 13.09 -2.17
CA THR A 106 14.49 13.89 -3.18
C THR A 106 14.50 15.39 -2.88
N GLY A 107 15.13 15.83 -1.78
CA GLY A 107 15.13 17.22 -1.37
C GLY A 107 13.80 17.71 -0.79
N MET A 108 12.93 16.81 -0.40
CA MET A 108 11.59 17.14 0.10
C MET A 108 11.45 16.96 1.60
N THR A 109 12.55 17.08 2.34
CA THR A 109 12.58 16.97 3.80
C THR A 109 11.58 17.93 4.44
N GLY A 110 10.70 17.42 5.30
CA GLY A 110 9.68 18.19 5.99
C GLY A 110 8.41 18.45 5.18
N VAL A 111 8.38 18.09 3.90
CA VAL A 111 7.19 18.24 3.04
C VAL A 111 6.15 17.16 3.35
N PHE A 112 6.60 15.93 3.58
CA PHE A 112 5.73 14.80 3.91
C PHE A 112 5.87 14.47 5.38
N LYS A 113 4.71 14.35 6.05
CA LYS A 113 4.66 13.96 7.45
C LYS A 113 3.73 12.77 7.59
N LEU A 114 4.23 11.69 8.19
CA LEU A 114 3.41 10.54 8.51
C LEU A 114 2.51 10.88 9.69
N ARG A 115 1.20 10.70 9.53
CA ARG A 115 0.21 10.94 10.57
C ARG A 115 -0.30 9.66 11.21
N GLY A 116 -0.07 8.54 10.56
CA GLY A 116 -0.48 7.26 11.08
C GLY A 116 0.00 6.13 10.18
N ALA A 117 0.07 4.95 10.77
CA ALA A 117 0.26 3.69 10.08
C ALA A 117 -1.07 2.94 10.14
N ASP A 118 -1.75 2.83 9.01
CA ASP A 118 -3.03 2.13 8.92
C ASP A 118 -2.77 0.65 8.71
N ILE A 119 -3.18 -0.16 9.67
CA ILE A 119 -2.92 -1.60 9.69
C ILE A 119 -4.09 -2.32 9.02
N TYR A 120 -3.76 -3.19 8.08
CA TYR A 120 -4.73 -4.00 7.33
C TYR A 120 -4.39 -5.48 7.47
N GLU A 121 -5.42 -6.29 7.72
CA GLU A 121 -5.31 -7.75 7.68
C GLU A 121 -5.47 -8.20 6.23
N VAL A 122 -4.47 -8.91 5.71
CA VAL A 122 -4.49 -9.44 4.35
C VAL A 122 -5.32 -10.72 4.32
N ARG A 123 -6.35 -10.75 3.50
CA ARG A 123 -7.27 -11.88 3.38
C ARG A 123 -6.99 -12.72 2.15
N SER A 124 -6.53 -12.11 1.09
CA SER A 124 -6.05 -12.84 -0.10
C SER A 124 -4.97 -12.03 -0.78
N ILE A 125 -4.11 -12.70 -1.52
CA ILE A 125 -3.03 -12.08 -2.26
C ILE A 125 -2.86 -12.77 -3.60
N LEU A 126 -2.75 -11.97 -4.67
CA LEU A 126 -2.59 -12.44 -6.04
C LEU A 126 -1.32 -11.84 -6.63
N ARG A 127 -0.48 -12.69 -7.21
CA ARG A 127 0.69 -12.25 -7.97
C ARG A 127 0.30 -12.09 -9.44
N VAL A 128 0.64 -10.92 -10.01
CA VAL A 128 0.50 -10.66 -11.44
C VAL A 128 1.89 -10.44 -12.00
N PRO A 129 2.48 -11.45 -12.68
CA PRO A 129 3.83 -11.33 -13.21
C PRO A 129 3.92 -10.25 -14.28
N LEU A 130 5.12 -9.67 -14.44
CA LEU A 130 5.38 -8.78 -15.55
C LEU A 130 5.27 -9.56 -16.85
N ALA A 131 4.42 -9.08 -17.79
CA ALA A 131 4.26 -9.72 -19.09
C ALA A 131 5.56 -9.61 -19.89
N SER A 132 5.95 -10.71 -20.58
CA SER A 132 7.06 -10.66 -21.49
C SER A 132 6.69 -9.83 -22.75
N PRO A 133 7.68 -9.26 -23.47
CA PRO A 133 7.38 -8.53 -24.71
C PRO A 133 6.58 -9.35 -25.73
N ALA A 134 6.76 -10.67 -25.76
CA ALA A 134 6.03 -11.56 -26.67
C ALA A 134 4.54 -11.68 -26.30
N GLU A 135 4.17 -11.42 -25.05
CA GLU A 135 2.80 -11.47 -24.57
C GLU A 135 2.05 -10.14 -24.74
N LEU A 136 2.78 -9.05 -24.97
CA LEU A 136 2.21 -7.74 -25.17
C LEU A 136 1.72 -7.61 -26.61
N ARG A 137 0.43 -7.31 -26.78
CA ARG A 137 -0.18 -7.15 -28.09
C ARG A 137 -0.83 -5.77 -28.22
N PRO A 138 -0.76 -5.16 -29.41
CA PRO A 138 -1.50 -3.92 -29.65
C PRO A 138 -3.00 -4.12 -29.46
N ALA A 139 -3.69 -3.12 -28.92
CA ALA A 139 -5.13 -3.19 -28.70
C ALA A 139 -5.94 -3.31 -29.99
N THR A 140 -5.34 -2.94 -31.13
CA THR A 140 -5.99 -2.94 -32.44
C THR A 140 -5.68 -4.17 -33.30
N SER A 141 -4.95 -5.11 -32.80
CA SER A 141 -4.57 -6.32 -33.56
C SER A 141 -5.65 -7.40 -33.56
#